data_c64f2793aca6ffec8c0a3573e67d7eb7
#
_entry.id   c64f2793aca6ffec8c0a3573e67d7eb7
#
_cell.length_a   1.000
_cell.length_b   1.000
_cell.length_c   1.000
_cell.angle_alpha   90.00
_cell.angle_beta   90.00
_cell.angle_gamma   90.00
#
_symmetry.space_group_name_H-M   'P 1'
#
loop_
_entity.id
_entity.type
_entity.pdbx_description
1 polymer ?
#
loop_
_entity_poly.entity_id
_entity_poly.type
_entity_poly.pdbx_seq_one_letter_code
_entity_poly.pdbx_strand_id
1 'polypeptide(L)'
;IYCCKVKHLHFSICCVIIWLMENNDNPTKEENIMRCPFCGYGESKVIDSRPTDENERIRRRRECLQCGKRFTTYEIIEDVPIIVVKKDKSREVFDRNKILKGMLRACEKRHVTIDDLEEKIGEIETALQSSVDREVTSARIGELIMEKLKDIDEVAYVRFASVYKEFDSAESFREELAKLN
;
A
#
# COMPACT_ATOMS: atom_id res chain seq x y z
N ILE A 1 -8.24 14.79 -65.33
CA ILE A 1 -9.23 15.57 -66.08
C ILE A 1 -10.49 14.73 -66.17
N TYR A 2 -11.45 14.96 -65.30
CA TYR A 2 -12.88 14.93 -65.60
C TYR A 2 -13.63 15.53 -64.43
N CYS A 3 -14.04 16.75 -64.68
CA CYS A 3 -14.93 17.52 -63.83
C CYS A 3 -16.33 16.91 -63.90
N CYS A 4 -16.88 16.48 -62.82
CA CYS A 4 -18.31 16.18 -62.74
C CYS A 4 -19.00 17.24 -61.90
N LYS A 5 -19.65 18.18 -62.62
CA LYS A 5 -20.64 19.08 -62.08
C LYS A 5 -21.87 18.28 -61.70
N VAL A 6 -22.12 18.08 -60.40
CA VAL A 6 -23.44 17.77 -59.91
C VAL A 6 -23.75 18.64 -58.69
N LYS A 7 -24.90 19.28 -58.81
CA LYS A 7 -25.52 20.33 -58.02
C LYS A 7 -25.63 20.03 -56.56
N HIS A 8 -25.39 21.09 -55.79
CA HIS A 8 -25.99 21.47 -54.51
C HIS A 8 -26.86 20.44 -53.75
N LEU A 9 -26.50 20.22 -52.52
CA LEU A 9 -27.27 19.91 -51.30
C LEU A 9 -26.95 18.61 -50.55
N HIS A 10 -25.91 17.85 -50.84
CA HIS A 10 -25.59 16.70 -49.96
C HIS A 10 -24.11 16.57 -49.52
N PHE A 11 -23.33 17.62 -49.74
CA PHE A 11 -21.86 17.56 -49.53
C PHE A 11 -21.42 17.90 -48.08
N SER A 12 -22.36 18.37 -47.22
CA SER A 12 -21.99 18.89 -45.92
C SER A 12 -21.93 17.83 -44.79
N ILE A 13 -22.68 16.74 -44.94
CA ILE A 13 -22.78 15.75 -43.84
C ILE A 13 -21.69 14.69 -43.95
N CYS A 14 -21.30 14.29 -45.15
CA CYS A 14 -20.29 13.26 -45.32
C CYS A 14 -18.88 13.75 -44.99
N CYS A 15 -18.53 15.01 -45.33
CA CYS A 15 -17.24 15.60 -44.93
C CYS A 15 -17.10 15.87 -43.45
N VAL A 16 -18.20 16.21 -42.80
CA VAL A 16 -18.20 16.42 -41.33
C VAL A 16 -18.07 15.08 -40.60
N ILE A 17 -18.69 14.02 -41.14
CA ILE A 17 -18.58 12.67 -40.56
C ILE A 17 -17.17 12.10 -40.77
N ILE A 18 -16.57 12.30 -41.93
CA ILE A 18 -15.19 11.88 -42.19
C ILE A 18 -14.21 12.70 -41.34
N TRP A 19 -14.40 14.01 -41.23
CA TRP A 19 -13.57 14.88 -40.35
C TRP A 19 -13.74 14.53 -38.86
N LEU A 20 -14.93 14.12 -38.40
CA LEU A 20 -15.18 13.63 -37.05
C LEU A 20 -14.67 12.21 -36.82
N MET A 21 -14.49 11.40 -37.87
CA MET A 21 -13.88 10.06 -37.75
C MET A 21 -12.34 10.12 -37.77
N GLU A 22 -11.74 11.13 -38.41
CA GLU A 22 -10.29 11.31 -38.43
C GLU A 22 -9.76 12.06 -37.19
N ASN A 23 -10.61 12.76 -36.45
CA ASN A 23 -10.26 13.40 -35.18
C ASN A 23 -10.71 12.62 -33.95
N ASN A 24 -10.88 11.31 -34.07
CA ASN A 24 -10.87 10.41 -32.92
C ASN A 24 -9.41 10.20 -32.47
N ASP A 25 -8.72 11.31 -32.19
CA ASP A 25 -7.57 11.32 -31.33
C ASP A 25 -8.09 10.88 -29.96
N ASN A 26 -8.07 9.55 -29.79
CA ASN A 26 -8.10 8.93 -28.48
C ASN A 26 -7.14 9.72 -27.62
N PRO A 27 -7.57 10.33 -26.49
CA PRO A 27 -6.64 11.00 -25.61
C PRO A 27 -5.57 9.95 -25.31
N THR A 28 -4.40 10.15 -25.90
CA THR A 28 -3.23 9.33 -25.64
C THR A 28 -3.14 9.29 -24.12
N LYS A 29 -3.37 8.09 -23.52
CA LYS A 29 -2.92 7.82 -22.17
C LYS A 29 -1.55 8.46 -22.10
N GLU A 30 -1.40 9.49 -21.30
CA GLU A 30 -0.07 9.95 -20.89
C GLU A 30 0.55 8.76 -20.19
N GLU A 31 1.19 7.90 -20.98
CA GLU A 31 1.99 6.84 -20.45
C GLU A 31 3.05 7.57 -19.62
N ASN A 32 3.04 7.34 -18.32
CA ASN A 32 4.05 7.83 -17.40
C ASN A 32 5.39 7.17 -17.74
N ILE A 33 5.94 7.60 -18.89
CA ILE A 33 7.19 7.11 -19.44
C ILE A 33 8.32 7.88 -18.77
N MET A 34 9.27 7.16 -18.19
CA MET A 34 10.46 7.75 -17.59
C MET A 34 11.28 8.46 -18.67
N ARG A 35 11.33 9.79 -18.63
CA ARG A 35 12.03 10.62 -19.59
C ARG A 35 13.52 10.68 -19.32
N CYS A 36 14.30 10.81 -20.38
CA CYS A 36 15.75 10.98 -20.29
C CYS A 36 16.09 12.27 -19.51
N PRO A 37 16.93 12.22 -18.46
CA PRO A 37 17.26 13.41 -17.67
C PRO A 37 18.10 14.43 -18.43
N PHE A 38 18.65 14.10 -19.61
CA PHE A 38 19.51 14.98 -20.38
C PHE A 38 18.80 15.68 -21.53
N CYS A 39 17.82 15.05 -22.18
CA CYS A 39 17.14 15.61 -23.34
C CYS A 39 15.62 15.55 -23.28
N GLY A 40 15.03 14.95 -22.23
CA GLY A 40 13.58 14.85 -22.06
C GLY A 40 12.89 13.79 -22.92
N TYR A 41 13.62 13.05 -23.79
CA TYR A 41 13.04 12.04 -24.66
C TYR A 41 12.48 10.85 -23.86
N GLY A 42 11.30 10.34 -24.26
CA GLY A 42 10.55 9.33 -23.50
C GLY A 42 11.07 7.90 -23.64
N GLU A 43 11.85 7.58 -24.67
CA GLU A 43 12.25 6.21 -24.91
C GLU A 43 13.70 5.95 -24.56
N SER A 44 13.94 4.83 -23.89
CA SER A 44 15.28 4.37 -23.50
C SER A 44 15.34 2.84 -23.55
N LYS A 45 16.49 2.29 -23.88
CA LYS A 45 16.76 0.85 -23.77
C LYS A 45 17.49 0.53 -22.48
N VAL A 46 17.18 -0.61 -21.86
CA VAL A 46 17.91 -1.14 -20.72
C VAL A 46 19.14 -1.88 -21.25
N ILE A 47 20.35 -1.47 -20.79
CA ILE A 47 21.62 -2.10 -21.18
C ILE A 47 22.00 -3.19 -20.16
N ASP A 48 21.77 -2.91 -18.87
CA ASP A 48 22.17 -3.78 -17.78
C ASP A 48 21.13 -3.69 -16.64
N SER A 49 20.87 -4.81 -15.98
CA SER A 49 19.95 -4.92 -14.87
C SER A 49 20.57 -5.81 -13.80
N ARG A 50 20.73 -5.29 -12.59
CA ARG A 50 21.32 -6.03 -11.46
C ARG A 50 20.52 -5.77 -10.18
N PRO A 51 20.30 -6.81 -9.35
CA PRO A 51 19.82 -6.59 -7.99
C PRO A 51 20.88 -5.81 -7.20
N THR A 52 20.44 -5.05 -6.21
CA THR A 52 21.34 -4.49 -5.19
C THR A 52 21.72 -5.56 -4.17
N ASP A 53 22.71 -5.30 -3.32
CA ASP A 53 23.27 -6.28 -2.38
C ASP A 53 22.20 -6.85 -1.39
N GLU A 54 21.11 -6.10 -1.15
CA GLU A 54 20.00 -6.51 -0.27
C GLU A 54 18.82 -7.15 -1.01
N ASN A 55 18.89 -7.30 -2.34
CA ASN A 55 17.80 -7.78 -3.22
C ASN A 55 16.48 -6.99 -3.16
N GLU A 56 16.43 -5.88 -2.43
CA GLU A 56 15.23 -5.06 -2.27
C GLU A 56 15.02 -4.09 -3.44
N ARG A 57 16.04 -3.89 -4.26
CA ARG A 57 16.03 -2.91 -5.35
C ARG A 57 16.68 -3.49 -6.60
N ILE A 58 16.18 -3.10 -7.76
CA ILE A 58 16.79 -3.44 -9.04
C ILE A 58 17.41 -2.18 -9.62
N ARG A 59 18.74 -2.21 -9.80
CA ARG A 59 19.49 -1.16 -10.49
C ARG A 59 19.44 -1.43 -11.98
N ARG A 60 18.93 -0.50 -12.79
CA ARG A 60 18.92 -0.59 -14.25
C ARG A 60 19.76 0.51 -14.87
N ARG A 61 20.69 0.13 -15.74
CA ARG A 61 21.43 1.06 -16.58
C ARG A 61 20.72 1.20 -17.90
N ARG A 62 20.33 2.43 -18.24
CA ARG A 62 19.56 2.77 -19.43
C ARG A 62 20.37 3.64 -20.37
N GLU A 63 20.06 3.56 -21.67
CA GLU A 63 20.61 4.43 -22.72
C GLU A 63 19.46 5.07 -23.47
N CYS A 64 19.47 6.40 -23.56
CA CYS A 64 18.49 7.15 -24.30
C CYS A 64 18.61 6.88 -25.79
N LEU A 65 17.47 6.60 -26.47
CA LEU A 65 17.48 6.32 -27.90
C LEU A 65 17.75 7.56 -28.75
N GLN A 66 17.48 8.77 -28.23
CA GLN A 66 17.70 10.02 -28.96
C GLN A 66 19.11 10.57 -28.79
N CYS A 67 19.58 10.78 -27.53
CA CYS A 67 20.86 11.43 -27.29
C CYS A 67 22.01 10.48 -26.99
N GLY A 68 21.78 9.16 -26.90
CA GLY A 68 22.78 8.13 -26.63
C GLY A 68 23.38 8.19 -25.21
N LYS A 69 23.02 9.16 -24.39
CA LYS A 69 23.55 9.27 -23.03
C LYS A 69 22.98 8.18 -22.13
N ARG A 70 23.82 7.71 -21.20
CA ARG A 70 23.50 6.66 -20.25
C ARG A 70 23.12 7.25 -18.91
N PHE A 71 22.08 6.69 -18.29
CA PHE A 71 21.63 7.03 -16.95
C PHE A 71 21.22 5.78 -16.18
N THR A 72 21.17 5.89 -14.87
CA THR A 72 20.83 4.75 -13.99
C THR A 72 19.50 5.05 -13.32
N THR A 73 18.65 4.02 -13.24
CA THR A 73 17.38 4.06 -12.52
C THR A 73 17.36 2.94 -11.49
N TYR A 74 16.61 3.14 -10.43
CA TYR A 74 16.34 2.13 -9.43
C TYR A 74 14.85 1.84 -9.39
N GLU A 75 14.49 0.58 -9.49
CA GLU A 75 13.15 0.10 -9.17
C GLU A 75 13.17 -0.29 -7.69
N ILE A 76 12.26 0.28 -6.94
CA ILE A 76 12.13 0.09 -5.49
C ILE A 76 10.68 -0.27 -5.26
N ILE A 77 10.44 -1.28 -4.42
CA ILE A 77 9.09 -1.55 -3.92
C ILE A 77 8.76 -0.41 -2.96
N GLU A 78 7.72 0.34 -3.25
CA GLU A 78 7.27 1.43 -2.39
C GLU A 78 6.54 0.85 -1.18
N ASP A 79 7.14 0.97 0.00
CA ASP A 79 6.49 0.69 1.26
C ASP A 79 5.53 1.83 1.59
N VAL A 80 4.26 1.64 1.25
CA VAL A 80 3.23 2.61 1.62
C VAL A 80 2.85 2.38 3.08
N PRO A 81 3.02 3.38 3.95
CA PRO A 81 2.75 3.23 5.36
C PRO A 81 1.27 2.94 5.64
N ILE A 82 1.01 2.06 6.61
CA ILE A 82 -0.33 1.80 7.12
C ILE A 82 -0.76 2.99 7.97
N ILE A 83 -1.95 3.51 7.72
CA ILE A 83 -2.54 4.61 8.48
C ILE A 83 -3.50 4.06 9.54
N VAL A 84 -3.30 4.45 10.78
CA VAL A 84 -4.16 4.07 11.90
C VAL A 84 -5.17 5.18 12.18
N VAL A 85 -6.44 4.85 12.12
CA VAL A 85 -7.55 5.73 12.48
C VAL A 85 -7.93 5.50 13.94
N LYS A 86 -7.78 6.50 14.78
CA LYS A 86 -8.13 6.46 16.21
C LYS A 86 -9.63 6.65 16.47
N LYS A 87 -10.07 6.43 17.71
CA LYS A 87 -11.46 6.65 18.16
C LYS A 87 -11.93 8.09 17.90
N ASP A 88 -11.04 9.07 18.05
CA ASP A 88 -11.28 10.51 17.80
C ASP A 88 -11.21 10.91 16.32
N LYS A 89 -11.09 9.92 15.40
CA LYS A 89 -10.93 10.07 13.95
C LYS A 89 -9.59 10.72 13.53
N SER A 90 -8.66 10.94 14.44
CA SER A 90 -7.30 11.34 14.07
C SER A 90 -6.57 10.20 13.37
N ARG A 91 -5.63 10.56 12.49
CA ARG A 91 -4.84 9.62 11.72
C ARG A 91 -3.38 9.69 12.14
N GLU A 92 -2.77 8.55 12.33
CA GLU A 92 -1.33 8.45 12.58
C GLU A 92 -0.74 7.28 11.79
N VAL A 93 0.56 7.34 11.53
CA VAL A 93 1.27 6.22 10.92
C VAL A 93 1.36 5.07 11.92
N PHE A 94 1.18 3.84 11.45
CA PHE A 94 1.37 2.64 12.24
C PHE A 94 2.78 2.62 12.85
N ASP A 95 2.87 2.38 14.15
CA ASP A 95 4.13 2.31 14.89
C ASP A 95 4.24 0.97 15.60
N ARG A 96 5.09 0.09 15.05
CA ARG A 96 5.43 -1.22 15.61
C ARG A 96 5.85 -1.13 17.08
N ASN A 97 6.65 -0.11 17.43
CA ASN A 97 7.16 0.04 18.80
C ASN A 97 6.07 0.35 19.82
N LYS A 98 4.97 1.00 19.41
CA LYS A 98 3.82 1.21 20.30
C LYS A 98 3.16 -0.11 20.65
N ILE A 99 2.99 -1.01 19.68
CA ILE A 99 2.43 -2.34 19.90
C ILE A 99 3.35 -3.15 20.81
N LEU A 100 4.63 -3.22 20.49
CA LEU A 100 5.61 -3.95 21.29
C LEU A 100 5.61 -3.48 22.76
N LYS A 101 5.62 -2.19 23.00
CA LYS A 101 5.55 -1.64 24.37
C LYS A 101 4.25 -2.02 25.09
N GLY A 102 3.12 -2.04 24.37
CA GLY A 102 1.83 -2.47 24.91
C GLY A 102 1.83 -3.94 25.31
N MET A 103 2.31 -4.81 24.42
CA MET A 103 2.42 -6.24 24.67
C MET A 103 3.43 -6.57 25.77
N LEU A 104 4.59 -5.94 25.79
CA LEU A 104 5.59 -6.10 26.86
C LEU A 104 5.02 -5.75 28.24
N ARG A 105 4.25 -4.66 28.35
CA ARG A 105 3.60 -4.27 29.61
C ARG A 105 2.56 -5.32 30.05
N ALA A 106 1.83 -5.90 29.13
CA ALA A 106 0.88 -6.98 29.43
C ALA A 106 1.59 -8.27 29.91
N CYS A 107 2.74 -8.58 29.30
CA CYS A 107 3.56 -9.76 29.60
C CYS A 107 4.52 -9.55 30.77
N GLU A 108 4.48 -8.42 31.49
CA GLU A 108 5.38 -8.16 32.61
C GLU A 108 5.30 -9.26 33.67
N LYS A 109 6.48 -9.80 34.07
CA LYS A 109 6.62 -10.94 34.99
C LYS A 109 5.99 -12.26 34.49
N ARG A 110 5.85 -12.42 33.17
CA ARG A 110 5.46 -13.68 32.52
C ARG A 110 6.66 -14.28 31.81
N HIS A 111 6.60 -15.58 31.53
CA HIS A 111 7.67 -16.31 30.82
C HIS A 111 7.50 -16.19 29.27
N VAL A 112 7.39 -14.96 28.78
CA VAL A 112 7.26 -14.64 27.36
C VAL A 112 8.52 -13.89 26.93
N THR A 113 9.16 -14.33 25.87
CA THR A 113 10.36 -13.69 25.35
C THR A 113 10.03 -12.49 24.47
N ILE A 114 11.00 -11.62 24.25
CA ILE A 114 10.83 -10.49 23.30
C ILE A 114 10.70 -11.03 21.88
N ASP A 115 11.46 -12.08 21.54
CA ASP A 115 11.45 -12.69 20.22
C ASP A 115 10.07 -13.28 19.88
N ASP A 116 9.40 -13.92 20.83
CA ASP A 116 8.02 -14.42 20.66
C ASP A 116 7.05 -13.26 20.34
N LEU A 117 7.21 -12.13 21.04
CA LEU A 117 6.36 -10.97 20.82
C LEU A 117 6.64 -10.31 19.45
N GLU A 118 7.90 -10.24 19.05
CA GLU A 118 8.28 -9.69 17.74
C GLU A 118 7.77 -10.54 16.58
N GLU A 119 7.81 -11.87 16.72
CA GLU A 119 7.21 -12.80 15.75
C GLU A 119 5.71 -12.51 15.59
N LYS A 120 4.97 -12.40 16.69
CA LYS A 120 3.53 -12.13 16.66
C LYS A 120 3.19 -10.75 16.11
N ILE A 121 4.03 -9.76 16.36
CA ILE A 121 3.88 -8.43 15.75
C ILE A 121 4.09 -8.50 14.24
N GLY A 122 5.06 -9.29 13.77
CA GLY A 122 5.27 -9.53 12.33
C GLY A 122 4.05 -10.18 11.65
N GLU A 123 3.38 -11.12 12.34
CA GLU A 123 2.12 -11.69 11.85
C GLU A 123 1.00 -10.64 11.76
N ILE A 124 0.91 -9.75 12.75
CA ILE A 124 -0.06 -8.63 12.74
C ILE A 124 0.24 -7.68 11.57
N GLU A 125 1.50 -7.28 11.38
CA GLU A 125 1.91 -6.42 10.27
C GLU A 125 1.55 -7.02 8.91
N THR A 126 1.82 -8.32 8.73
CA THR A 126 1.47 -9.05 7.50
C THR A 126 -0.04 -9.06 7.26
N ALA A 127 -0.83 -9.30 8.30
CA ALA A 127 -2.28 -9.28 8.23
C ALA A 127 -2.82 -7.88 7.86
N LEU A 128 -2.21 -6.82 8.38
CA LEU A 128 -2.58 -5.44 8.08
C LEU A 128 -2.18 -5.02 6.64
N GLN A 129 -1.01 -5.45 6.17
CA GLN A 129 -0.53 -5.17 4.81
C GLN A 129 -1.36 -5.87 3.73
N SER A 130 -1.93 -7.03 4.05
CA SER A 130 -2.78 -7.78 3.12
C SER A 130 -4.17 -7.16 2.91
N SER A 131 -4.57 -6.20 3.75
CA SER A 131 -5.83 -5.48 3.57
C SER A 131 -5.75 -4.51 2.38
N VAL A 132 -6.80 -4.50 1.54
CA VAL A 132 -6.90 -3.62 0.36
C VAL A 132 -6.91 -2.14 0.78
N ASP A 133 -7.56 -1.86 1.91
CA ASP A 133 -7.61 -0.54 2.51
C ASP A 133 -6.39 -0.36 3.41
N ARG A 134 -5.51 0.56 3.07
CA ARG A 134 -4.32 0.88 3.87
C ARG A 134 -4.62 1.73 5.12
N GLU A 135 -5.89 1.94 5.42
CA GLU A 135 -6.39 2.52 6.65
C GLU A 135 -6.94 1.42 7.55
N VAL A 136 -6.48 1.37 8.80
CA VAL A 136 -6.92 0.42 9.80
C VAL A 136 -7.36 1.15 11.07
N THR A 137 -8.43 0.71 11.70
CA THR A 137 -8.86 1.29 12.97
C THR A 137 -7.99 0.81 14.13
N SER A 138 -7.76 1.67 15.11
CA SER A 138 -7.07 1.27 16.36
C SER A 138 -7.80 0.12 17.07
N ALA A 139 -9.13 0.01 16.90
CA ALA A 139 -9.93 -1.08 17.40
C ALA A 139 -9.52 -2.43 16.76
N ARG A 140 -9.36 -2.46 15.44
CA ARG A 140 -8.95 -3.69 14.75
C ARG A 140 -7.55 -4.14 15.13
N ILE A 141 -6.62 -3.19 15.32
CA ILE A 141 -5.28 -3.51 15.82
C ILE A 141 -5.34 -4.12 17.22
N GLY A 142 -6.15 -3.54 18.10
CA GLY A 142 -6.33 -4.08 19.46
C GLY A 142 -6.93 -5.49 19.48
N GLU A 143 -7.88 -5.80 18.61
CA GLU A 143 -8.42 -7.14 18.44
C GLU A 143 -7.35 -8.14 18.00
N LEU A 144 -6.53 -7.79 17.00
CA LEU A 144 -5.43 -8.63 16.53
C LEU A 144 -4.40 -8.89 17.64
N ILE A 145 -4.06 -7.87 18.42
CA ILE A 145 -3.15 -8.03 19.56
C ILE A 145 -3.75 -9.00 20.58
N MET A 146 -5.03 -8.86 20.90
CA MET A 146 -5.71 -9.77 21.84
C MET A 146 -5.75 -11.21 21.35
N GLU A 147 -6.04 -11.44 20.05
CA GLU A 147 -5.97 -12.76 19.44
C GLU A 147 -4.58 -13.39 19.65
N LYS A 148 -3.51 -12.64 19.37
CA LYS A 148 -2.13 -13.15 19.52
C LYS A 148 -1.72 -13.35 20.97
N LEU A 149 -2.13 -12.47 21.88
CA LEU A 149 -1.84 -12.62 23.31
C LEU A 149 -2.56 -13.83 23.92
N LYS A 150 -3.76 -14.15 23.45
CA LYS A 150 -4.50 -15.35 23.87
C LYS A 150 -3.72 -16.63 23.62
N ASP A 151 -3.04 -16.71 22.46
CA ASP A 151 -2.24 -17.87 22.07
C ASP A 151 -0.93 -17.96 22.87
N ILE A 152 -0.40 -16.86 23.36
CA ILE A 152 0.88 -16.80 24.09
C ILE A 152 0.67 -17.03 25.58
N ASP A 153 -0.21 -16.22 26.21
CA ASP A 153 -0.40 -16.19 27.66
C ASP A 153 -1.75 -15.57 28.02
N GLU A 154 -2.63 -16.37 28.62
CA GLU A 154 -3.98 -15.96 29.02
C GLU A 154 -3.97 -14.78 30.03
N VAL A 155 -2.99 -14.73 30.93
CA VAL A 155 -2.88 -13.64 31.91
C VAL A 155 -2.47 -12.33 31.21
N ALA A 156 -1.56 -12.40 30.25
CA ALA A 156 -1.19 -11.25 29.43
C ALA A 156 -2.38 -10.74 28.61
N TYR A 157 -3.17 -11.67 28.03
CA TYR A 157 -4.43 -11.33 27.36
C TYR A 157 -5.37 -10.55 28.29
N VAL A 158 -5.65 -11.07 29.50
CA VAL A 158 -6.55 -10.44 30.47
C VAL A 158 -6.07 -9.04 30.86
N ARG A 159 -4.77 -8.88 31.10
CA ARG A 159 -4.16 -7.56 31.41
C ARG A 159 -4.30 -6.57 30.27
N PHE A 160 -4.05 -7.01 29.05
CA PHE A 160 -4.22 -6.16 27.88
C PHE A 160 -5.69 -5.78 27.68
N ALA A 161 -6.60 -6.78 27.76
CA ALA A 161 -8.02 -6.58 27.62
C ALA A 161 -8.57 -5.60 28.67
N SER A 162 -8.10 -5.66 29.92
CA SER A 162 -8.54 -4.78 31.02
C SER A 162 -8.27 -3.29 30.76
N VAL A 163 -7.20 -2.97 30.03
CA VAL A 163 -6.87 -1.60 29.65
C VAL A 163 -7.54 -1.19 28.35
N TYR A 164 -7.57 -2.14 27.38
CA TYR A 164 -8.04 -1.85 26.03
C TYR A 164 -9.57 -1.73 25.94
N LYS A 165 -10.32 -2.63 26.62
CA LYS A 165 -11.78 -2.70 26.53
C LYS A 165 -12.51 -1.74 27.47
N GLU A 166 -11.80 -1.12 28.44
CA GLU A 166 -12.39 -0.15 29.38
C GLU A 166 -13.68 -0.71 29.98
N PHE A 167 -13.59 -1.85 30.71
CA PHE A 167 -14.77 -2.53 31.27
C PHE A 167 -15.54 -1.63 32.27
N ASP A 168 -16.83 -1.49 32.06
CA ASP A 168 -17.71 -0.68 32.94
C ASP A 168 -18.16 -1.43 34.21
N SER A 169 -18.09 -2.75 34.23
CA SER A 169 -18.55 -3.58 35.35
C SER A 169 -17.72 -4.86 35.51
N ALA A 170 -17.82 -5.46 36.72
CA ALA A 170 -17.21 -6.76 36.99
C ALA A 170 -17.87 -7.89 36.17
N GLU A 171 -19.14 -7.74 35.82
CA GLU A 171 -19.86 -8.67 34.98
C GLU A 171 -19.28 -8.74 33.57
N SER A 172 -19.10 -7.60 32.91
CA SER A 172 -18.50 -7.53 31.56
C SER A 172 -17.07 -8.10 31.55
N PHE A 173 -16.32 -7.92 32.63
CA PHE A 173 -15.01 -8.54 32.78
C PHE A 173 -15.10 -10.07 32.93
N ARG A 174 -16.09 -10.62 33.67
CA ARG A 174 -16.30 -12.07 33.77
C ARG A 174 -16.67 -12.70 32.44
N GLU A 175 -17.52 -12.03 31.66
CA GLU A 175 -17.88 -12.49 30.31
C GLU A 175 -16.64 -12.59 29.40
N GLU A 176 -15.69 -11.66 29.56
CA GLU A 176 -14.45 -11.73 28.81
C GLU A 176 -13.56 -12.89 29.23
N LEU A 177 -13.48 -13.16 30.53
CA LEU A 177 -12.76 -14.34 31.05
C LEU A 177 -13.38 -15.65 30.60
N ALA A 178 -14.70 -15.70 30.46
CA ALA A 178 -15.40 -16.91 29.98
C ALA A 178 -15.04 -17.27 28.52
N LYS A 179 -14.48 -16.35 27.74
CA LYS A 179 -14.01 -16.62 26.36
C LYS A 179 -12.66 -17.35 26.30
N LEU A 180 -11.98 -17.48 27.45
CA LEU A 180 -10.70 -18.17 27.56
C LEU A 180 -10.85 -19.67 27.85
N ASN A 181 -12.05 -20.12 28.25
CA ASN A 181 -12.39 -21.49 28.55
C ASN A 181 -12.98 -22.23 27.36
#